data_c8cac3276af106e76cf0ff75f8e7c713
#
_entry.id   c8cac3276af106e76cf0ff75f8e7c713
#
_cell.length_a   1.000
_cell.length_b   1.000
_cell.length_c   1.000
_cell.angle_alpha   90.00
_cell.angle_beta   90.00
_cell.angle_gamma   90.00
#
_symmetry.space_group_name_H-M   'P 1'
#
loop_
_entity.id
_entity.type
_entity.pdbx_description
1 polymer ?
#
loop_
_entity_poly.entity_id
_entity_poly.type
_entity_poly.pdbx_seq_one_letter_code
_entity_poly.pdbx_strand_id
1 'polypeptide(L)'
;MLHKGRPREFDADEALDRALEVFWRKGYEGASLAELTEAMGINRPSLYAAFGNKEALFRRAFDRYADGPAAYTREALKAPTARQVAERLLRGAADALTDP
;
A
#
# COMPACT_ATOMS: atom_id res chain seq x y z
N MET A 1 1.06 4.57 29.77
CA MET A 1 1.32 4.76 29.25
C MET A 1 1.77 4.80 28.60
N LEU A 2 1.71 4.68 28.68
CA LEU A 2 2.13 4.86 28.02
C LEU A 2 2.54 4.62 27.18
N HIS A 3 2.60 4.32 27.14
CA HIS A 3 3.04 4.19 26.32
C HIS A 3 3.30 4.33 25.56
N LYS A 4 3.05 4.24 25.64
CA LYS A 4 3.26 4.50 24.79
C LYS A 4 3.94 5.00 24.24
N GLY A 5 4.16 5.23 24.24
CA GLY A 5 4.99 5.76 23.72
C GLY A 5 5.89 5.43 22.99
N ARG A 6 5.82 5.02 22.89
CA ARG A 6 6.46 4.61 22.28
C ARG A 6 7.27 4.88 21.34
N PRO A 7 7.91 4.50 21.18
CA PRO A 7 9.01 4.73 20.31
C PRO A 7 8.59 4.88 18.87
N ARG A 8 7.54 4.30 18.52
CA ARG A 8 7.04 4.43 17.16
C ARG A 8 6.18 5.67 17.06
N GLU A 9 6.47 6.51 16.09
CA GLU A 9 5.81 7.78 15.97
C GLU A 9 4.62 7.77 15.03
N PHE A 10 4.38 6.65 14.38
CA PHE A 10 3.26 6.55 13.49
C PHE A 10 2.67 5.15 13.58
N ASP A 11 1.42 5.07 13.18
CA ASP A 11 0.72 3.79 13.12
C ASP A 11 1.03 3.14 11.77
N ALA A 12 1.75 2.03 11.81
CA ALA A 12 2.18 1.38 10.58
C ALA A 12 1.00 0.92 9.73
N ASP A 13 -0.04 0.41 10.38
CA ASP A 13 -1.21 -0.05 9.65
C ASP A 13 -1.92 1.09 8.95
N GLU A 14 -2.09 2.19 9.65
CA GLU A 14 -2.71 3.36 9.03
C GLU A 14 -1.85 3.90 7.90
N ALA A 15 -0.54 3.91 8.11
CA ALA A 15 0.36 4.37 7.06
C ALA A 15 0.24 3.51 5.82
N LEU A 16 0.13 2.19 6.00
CA LEU A 16 -0.04 1.29 4.87
C LEU A 16 -1.35 1.56 4.13
N ASP A 17 -2.41 1.82 4.87
CA ASP A 17 -3.69 2.12 4.24
C ASP A 17 -3.61 3.38 3.41
N ARG A 18 -2.93 4.39 3.92
CA ARG A 18 -2.78 5.65 3.20
C ARG A 18 -1.90 5.48 1.97
N ALA A 19 -0.85 4.68 2.09
CA ALA A 19 -0.02 4.39 0.94
C ALA A 19 -0.81 3.67 -0.14
N LEU A 20 -1.66 2.74 0.27
CA LEU A 20 -2.47 2.01 -0.69
C LEU A 20 -3.38 2.94 -1.47
N GLU A 21 -3.94 3.94 -0.80
CA GLU A 21 -4.79 4.92 -1.49
C GLU A 21 -4.03 5.63 -2.59
N VAL A 22 -2.77 5.97 -2.34
CA VAL A 22 -1.96 6.62 -3.36
C VAL A 22 -1.75 5.68 -4.53
N PHE A 23 -1.42 4.42 -4.23
CA PHE A 23 -1.24 3.43 -5.28
C PHE A 23 -2.53 3.22 -6.09
N TRP A 24 -3.68 3.25 -5.43
CA TRP A 24 -4.95 3.13 -6.13
C TRP A 24 -5.15 4.26 -7.12
N ARG A 25 -4.83 5.47 -6.70
CA ARG A 25 -5.07 6.64 -7.55
C ARG A 25 -4.03 6.80 -8.65
N LYS A 26 -2.79 6.47 -8.34
CA LYS A 26 -1.68 6.81 -9.22
C LYS A 26 -1.02 5.60 -9.87
N GLY A 27 -1.28 4.41 -9.36
CA GLY A 27 -0.55 3.24 -9.79
C GLY A 27 0.81 3.21 -9.14
N TYR A 28 1.48 2.06 -9.25
CA TYR A 28 2.78 1.91 -8.64
C TYR A 28 3.79 2.91 -9.21
N GLU A 29 3.84 2.99 -10.53
CA GLU A 29 4.83 3.86 -11.17
C GLU A 29 4.51 5.32 -10.93
N GLY A 30 3.24 5.68 -10.88
CA GLY A 30 2.84 7.05 -10.71
C GLY A 30 2.93 7.57 -9.30
N ALA A 31 3.04 6.68 -8.33
CA ALA A 31 3.11 7.08 -6.93
C ALA A 31 4.54 7.45 -6.59
N SER A 32 4.79 8.73 -6.35
CA SER A 32 6.14 9.18 -6.01
C SER A 32 6.40 8.97 -4.52
N LEU A 33 7.67 8.90 -4.15
CA LEU A 33 8.01 8.80 -2.75
C LEU A 33 7.53 10.02 -1.98
N ALA A 34 7.57 11.19 -2.61
CA ALA A 34 7.09 12.40 -1.96
C ALA A 34 5.60 12.29 -1.64
N GLU A 35 4.83 11.80 -2.60
CA GLU A 35 3.40 11.64 -2.37
C GLU A 35 3.12 10.59 -1.31
N LEU A 36 3.86 9.50 -1.36
CA LEU A 36 3.67 8.43 -0.39
C LEU A 36 3.99 8.90 1.03
N THR A 37 5.14 9.54 1.21
CA THR A 37 5.51 9.99 2.54
C THR A 37 4.55 11.04 3.05
N GLU A 38 4.08 11.92 2.18
CA GLU A 38 3.12 12.92 2.60
C GLU A 38 1.81 12.27 3.04
N ALA A 39 1.32 11.34 2.26
CA ALA A 39 0.06 10.66 2.61
C ALA A 39 0.20 9.84 3.87
N MET A 40 1.34 9.21 4.05
CA MET A 40 1.58 8.38 5.22
C MET A 40 1.92 9.19 6.46
N GLY A 41 2.28 10.46 6.28
CA GLY A 41 2.64 11.31 7.41
C GLY A 41 3.99 11.01 8.00
N ILE A 42 4.91 10.50 7.19
CA ILE A 42 6.26 10.18 7.64
C ILE A 42 7.27 10.73 6.66
N ASN A 43 8.53 10.72 7.04
CA ASN A 43 9.57 11.16 6.12
C ASN A 43 10.23 9.95 5.46
N ARG A 44 11.11 10.23 4.51
CA ARG A 44 11.75 9.15 3.76
C ARG A 44 12.57 8.21 4.62
N PRO A 45 13.40 8.72 5.54
CA PRO A 45 14.15 7.78 6.39
C PRO A 45 13.23 6.86 7.18
N SER A 46 12.11 7.37 7.66
CA SER A 46 11.15 6.53 8.39
C SER A 46 10.55 5.49 7.46
N LEU A 47 10.24 5.87 6.22
CA LEU A 47 9.70 4.93 5.27
C LEU A 47 10.67 3.78 5.02
N TYR A 48 11.93 4.13 4.77
CA TYR A 48 12.92 3.10 4.50
C TYR A 48 13.18 2.23 5.71
N ALA A 49 13.22 2.85 6.89
CA ALA A 49 13.45 2.08 8.11
C ALA A 49 12.33 1.10 8.41
N ALA A 50 11.10 1.52 8.15
CA ALA A 50 9.94 0.70 8.51
C ALA A 50 9.60 -0.32 7.43
N PHE A 51 9.77 0.03 6.16
CA PHE A 51 9.25 -0.79 5.07
C PHE A 51 10.30 -1.26 4.08
N GLY A 52 11.45 -0.62 4.06
CA GLY A 52 12.55 -1.06 3.23
C GLY A 52 12.70 -0.24 1.95
N ASN A 53 11.75 -0.32 1.07
CA ASN A 53 11.77 0.45 -0.15
C ASN A 53 10.36 0.52 -0.70
N LYS A 54 10.21 1.16 -1.86
CA LYS A 54 8.89 1.36 -2.43
C LYS A 54 8.22 0.04 -2.79
N GLU A 55 8.99 -0.88 -3.33
CA GLU A 55 8.43 -2.18 -3.71
C GLU A 55 7.95 -2.93 -2.47
N ALA A 56 8.75 -2.92 -1.41
CA ALA A 56 8.37 -3.60 -0.18
C ALA A 56 7.15 -2.92 0.44
N LEU A 57 7.11 -1.60 0.38
CA LEU A 57 5.95 -0.85 0.87
C LEU A 57 4.70 -1.27 0.11
N PHE A 58 4.79 -1.30 -1.21
CA PHE A 58 3.66 -1.69 -2.03
C PHE A 58 3.19 -3.10 -1.67
N ARG A 59 4.14 -4.03 -1.55
CA ARG A 59 3.79 -5.41 -1.26
C ARG A 59 3.09 -5.52 0.10
N ARG A 60 3.60 -4.84 1.09
CA ARG A 60 2.99 -4.90 2.41
C ARG A 60 1.61 -4.26 2.43
N ALA A 61 1.47 -3.12 1.74
CA ALA A 61 0.18 -2.46 1.70
C ALA A 61 -0.86 -3.31 0.98
N PHE A 62 -0.46 -3.92 -0.11
CA PHE A 62 -1.38 -4.77 -0.86
C PHE A 62 -1.73 -6.03 -0.07
N ASP A 63 -0.74 -6.66 0.56
CA ASP A 63 -1.01 -7.87 1.34
C ASP A 63 -1.95 -7.55 2.50
N ARG A 64 -1.73 -6.42 3.16
CA ARG A 64 -2.64 -6.03 4.23
C ARG A 64 -4.06 -5.86 3.72
N TYR A 65 -4.21 -5.25 2.57
CA TYR A 65 -5.53 -5.07 1.97
C TYR A 65 -6.17 -6.42 1.64
N ALA A 66 -5.41 -7.28 0.99
CA ALA A 66 -5.93 -8.56 0.53
C ALA A 66 -6.27 -9.48 1.69
N ASP A 67 -5.46 -9.43 2.76
CA ASP A 67 -5.63 -10.32 3.91
C ASP A 67 -6.30 -9.63 5.08
N GLY A 68 -6.82 -8.42 4.86
CA GLY A 68 -7.34 -7.61 5.93
C GLY A 68 -8.73 -7.99 6.37
N PRO A 69 -9.32 -7.16 7.22
CA PRO A 69 -10.60 -7.49 7.83
C PRO A 69 -11.80 -7.29 6.91
N ALA A 70 -11.63 -6.71 5.74
CA ALA A 70 -12.74 -6.54 4.81
C ALA A 70 -13.08 -7.89 4.22
N ALA A 71 -13.94 -8.61 4.91
CA ALA A 71 -14.18 -10.01 4.59
C ALA A 71 -14.63 -10.23 3.15
N TYR A 72 -15.53 -9.39 2.69
CA TYR A 72 -16.03 -9.56 1.33
C TYR A 72 -14.92 -9.37 0.30
N THR A 73 -14.04 -8.41 0.54
CA THR A 73 -12.91 -8.19 -0.36
C THR A 73 -11.96 -9.37 -0.31
N ARG A 74 -11.72 -9.86 0.91
CA ARG A 74 -10.81 -10.97 1.08
C ARG A 74 -11.33 -12.21 0.37
N GLU A 75 -12.64 -12.43 0.45
CA GLU A 75 -13.23 -13.56 -0.24
C GLU A 75 -12.97 -13.49 -1.74
N ALA A 76 -13.19 -12.31 -2.31
CA ALA A 76 -12.96 -12.12 -3.73
C ALA A 76 -11.50 -12.32 -4.11
N LEU A 77 -10.59 -11.91 -3.23
CA LEU A 77 -9.16 -11.96 -3.53
C LEU A 77 -8.52 -13.27 -3.15
N LYS A 78 -9.30 -14.24 -2.67
CA LYS A 78 -8.76 -15.57 -2.44
C LYS A 78 -8.41 -16.26 -3.74
N ALA A 79 -9.17 -15.97 -4.79
CA ALA A 79 -8.89 -16.56 -6.09
C ALA A 79 -7.60 -15.94 -6.65
N PRO A 80 -6.63 -16.77 -7.03
CA PRO A 80 -5.37 -16.23 -7.52
C PRO A 80 -5.55 -15.27 -8.69
N THR A 81 -6.47 -15.56 -9.59
CA THR A 81 -6.68 -14.71 -10.75
C THR A 81 -7.17 -13.33 -10.34
N ALA A 82 -8.14 -13.28 -9.43
CA ALA A 82 -8.67 -12.00 -8.99
C ALA A 82 -7.59 -11.19 -8.28
N ARG A 83 -6.78 -11.86 -7.46
CA ARG A 83 -5.70 -11.18 -6.76
C ARG A 83 -4.68 -10.61 -7.75
N GLN A 84 -4.37 -11.36 -8.79
CA GLN A 84 -3.44 -10.88 -9.81
C GLN A 84 -3.98 -9.67 -10.54
N VAL A 85 -5.26 -9.67 -10.85
CA VAL A 85 -5.86 -8.53 -11.52
C VAL A 85 -5.79 -7.31 -10.64
N ALA A 86 -6.12 -7.46 -9.36
CA ALA A 86 -6.07 -6.34 -8.44
C ALA A 86 -4.66 -5.78 -8.32
N GLU A 87 -3.67 -6.67 -8.23
CA GLU A 87 -2.29 -6.22 -8.11
C GLU A 87 -1.86 -5.46 -9.36
N ARG A 88 -2.26 -5.94 -10.53
CA ARG A 88 -1.89 -5.27 -11.77
C ARG A 88 -2.51 -3.90 -11.87
N LEU A 89 -3.75 -3.77 -11.43
CA LEU A 89 -4.40 -2.45 -11.42
C LEU A 89 -3.66 -1.49 -10.52
N LEU A 90 -3.26 -1.97 -9.34
CA LEU A 90 -2.55 -1.12 -8.39
C LEU A 90 -1.16 -0.77 -8.88
N ARG A 91 -0.56 -1.65 -9.65
CA ARG A 91 0.78 -1.36 -10.16
C ARG A 91 0.75 -0.34 -11.28
N GLY A 92 -0.43 0.08 -11.68
CA GLY A 92 -0.49 1.04 -12.75
C GLY A 92 -0.62 0.40 -14.10
N ALA A 93 -1.08 -0.83 -14.13
CA ALA A 93 -1.28 -1.53 -15.37
C ALA A 93 -2.51 -1.05 -16.11
N ALA A 94 -3.03 0.09 -15.70
CA ALA A 94 -4.15 0.69 -16.41
C ALA A 94 -3.82 0.88 -17.89
N ASP A 95 -2.55 1.07 -18.18
CA ASP A 95 -2.13 1.16 -19.57
C ASP A 95 -2.53 -0.08 -20.35
N ALA A 96 -2.37 -1.22 -19.72
CA ALA A 96 -2.72 -2.46 -20.37
C ALA A 96 -4.22 -2.55 -20.63
N LEU A 97 -5.01 -1.90 -19.79
CA LEU A 97 -6.45 -1.90 -19.96
C LEU A 97 -6.89 -0.96 -21.07
N THR A 98 -6.18 0.13 -21.22
CA THR A 98 -6.51 1.12 -22.25
C THR A 98 -5.82 0.82 -23.55
N ASP A 99 -4.84 -0.03 -23.52
CA ASP A 99 -4.11 -0.40 -24.70
C ASP A 99 -4.91 -1.42 -25.47
N PRO A 100 -5.36 -1.07 -26.63
CA PRO A 100 -6.20 -1.98 -27.40
C PRO A 100 -5.48 -3.22 -27.86
#